data_4b8bdebba1955cddc83c23f84e2ba49b
#
_entry.id   4b8bdebba1955cddc83c23f84e2ba49b
#
_cell.length_a   1.000
_cell.length_b   1.000
_cell.length_c   1.000
_cell.angle_alpha   90.00
_cell.angle_beta   90.00
_cell.angle_gamma   90.00
#
_symmetry.space_group_name_H-M   'P 1'
#
loop_
_entity.id
_entity.type
_entity.pdbx_description
1 polymer ?
#
loop_
_entity_poly.entity_id
_entity_poly.type
_entity_poly.pdbx_seq_one_letter_code
_entity_poly.pdbx_strand_id
1 'polypeptide(L)'
;MRVLALTGSHDRNGFECGVEALNLWLRQAALQHQAKGISRTFAAVPLDLKETKAYRAAGYPDIVEHSILGYYALASAFILADELPAELAKRYPRQVPVTRLGRLAIRNDLHGQGLGRLLLADAVTRSRNAALSVGSAGIFVDAKNDAAARYYKQYGFTHCKDDPLKLYLPMW
;
A
#
# COMPACT_ATOMS: atom_id res chain seq x y z
N MET A 1 -3.17 -14.50 -7.90
CA MET A 1 -3.91 -13.52 -7.07
C MET A 1 -4.37 -12.36 -7.92
N ARG A 2 -5.39 -11.66 -7.48
CA ARG A 2 -5.87 -10.40 -8.08
C ARG A 2 -6.02 -9.35 -6.99
N VAL A 3 -5.91 -8.07 -7.37
CA VAL A 3 -6.03 -6.94 -6.45
C VAL A 3 -7.31 -6.17 -6.78
N LEU A 4 -8.17 -6.05 -5.81
CA LEU A 4 -9.52 -5.45 -5.93
C LEU A 4 -9.71 -4.35 -4.90
N ALA A 5 -10.60 -3.39 -5.20
CA ALA A 5 -11.07 -2.47 -4.17
C ALA A 5 -11.69 -3.25 -3.01
N LEU A 6 -11.38 -2.86 -1.79
CA LEU A 6 -11.92 -3.49 -0.59
C LEU A 6 -13.43 -3.35 -0.54
N THR A 7 -14.11 -4.44 -0.24
CA THR A 7 -15.57 -4.48 0.01
C THR A 7 -15.88 -5.19 1.32
N GLY A 8 -17.13 -5.10 1.77
CA GLY A 8 -17.59 -5.80 2.96
C GLY A 8 -17.58 -7.32 2.85
N SER A 9 -17.51 -7.88 1.63
CA SER A 9 -17.45 -9.32 1.39
C SER A 9 -16.08 -9.93 1.61
N HIS A 10 -15.00 -9.13 1.65
CA HIS A 10 -13.67 -9.60 1.95
C HIS A 10 -13.51 -9.94 3.43
N ASP A 11 -12.81 -11.01 3.73
CA ASP A 11 -12.59 -11.48 5.11
C ASP A 11 -11.51 -10.65 5.82
N ARG A 12 -11.93 -9.52 6.38
CA ARG A 12 -11.04 -8.64 7.18
C ARG A 12 -10.70 -9.24 8.54
N ASN A 13 -11.59 -10.05 9.11
CA ASN A 13 -11.39 -10.64 10.43
C ASN A 13 -10.35 -11.75 10.41
N GLY A 14 -10.24 -12.49 9.33
CA GLY A 14 -9.25 -13.56 9.15
C GLY A 14 -7.85 -13.07 8.78
N PHE A 15 -7.68 -11.76 8.54
CA PHE A 15 -6.38 -11.20 8.16
C PHE A 15 -5.47 -10.99 9.37
N GLU A 16 -4.25 -11.51 9.29
CA GLU A 16 -3.21 -11.37 10.29
C GLU A 16 -1.86 -11.14 9.61
N CYS A 17 -1.25 -9.99 9.83
CA CYS A 17 0.03 -9.63 9.22
C CYS A 17 1.22 -9.60 10.20
N GLY A 18 0.97 -9.88 11.49
CA GLY A 18 1.98 -9.78 12.54
C GLY A 18 2.12 -8.39 13.15
N VAL A 19 1.37 -7.39 12.67
CA VAL A 19 1.33 -6.03 13.20
C VAL A 19 -0.11 -5.69 13.57
N GLU A 20 -0.42 -5.70 14.85
CA GLU A 20 -1.79 -5.54 15.34
C GLU A 20 -2.45 -4.23 14.90
N ALA A 21 -1.71 -3.13 14.88
CA ALA A 21 -2.23 -1.86 14.42
C ALA A 21 -2.75 -1.90 12.97
N LEU A 22 -2.09 -2.66 12.09
CA LEU A 22 -2.51 -2.85 10.70
C LEU A 22 -3.71 -3.79 10.59
N ASN A 23 -3.76 -4.83 11.41
CA ASN A 23 -4.91 -5.74 11.50
C ASN A 23 -6.17 -4.99 11.96
N LEU A 24 -6.05 -4.22 13.05
CA LEU A 24 -7.16 -3.45 13.62
C LEU A 24 -7.66 -2.38 12.65
N TRP A 25 -6.75 -1.66 12.00
CA TRP A 25 -7.15 -0.65 11.02
C TRP A 25 -7.97 -1.26 9.87
N LEU A 26 -7.54 -2.39 9.34
CA LEU A 26 -8.27 -3.09 8.28
C LEU A 26 -9.69 -3.50 8.71
N ARG A 27 -9.81 -4.02 9.93
CA ARG A 27 -11.09 -4.47 10.48
C ARG A 27 -12.03 -3.32 10.82
N GLN A 28 -11.52 -2.25 11.42
CA GLN A 28 -12.33 -1.22 12.07
C GLN A 28 -12.46 0.07 11.28
N ALA A 29 -11.45 0.45 10.52
CA ALA A 29 -11.37 1.77 9.91
C ALA A 29 -11.40 1.79 8.37
N ALA A 30 -10.89 0.76 7.70
CA ALA A 30 -10.67 0.78 6.25
C ALA A 30 -11.93 1.11 5.44
N LEU A 31 -13.03 0.40 5.70
CA LEU A 31 -14.30 0.65 4.99
C LEU A 31 -14.93 1.99 5.35
N GLN A 32 -14.80 2.43 6.60
CA GLN A 32 -15.30 3.75 7.03
C GLN A 32 -14.54 4.88 6.34
N HIS A 33 -13.21 4.78 6.27
CA HIS A 33 -12.39 5.74 5.54
C HIS A 33 -12.76 5.78 4.07
N GLN A 34 -12.98 4.62 3.47
CA GLN A 34 -13.39 4.52 2.07
C GLN A 34 -14.76 5.17 1.83
N ALA A 35 -15.74 4.90 2.69
CA ALA A 35 -17.06 5.49 2.61
C ALA A 35 -17.05 7.02 2.74
N LYS A 36 -16.13 7.56 3.55
CA LYS A 36 -15.95 9.00 3.75
C LYS A 36 -15.02 9.66 2.73
N GLY A 37 -14.44 8.90 1.80
CA GLY A 37 -13.49 9.42 0.81
C GLY A 37 -12.13 9.80 1.38
N ILE A 38 -11.77 9.34 2.58
CA ILE A 38 -10.50 9.66 3.24
C ILE A 38 -9.35 8.86 2.62
N SER A 39 -9.61 7.58 2.31
CA SER A 39 -8.64 6.70 1.64
C SER A 39 -9.34 5.62 0.84
N ARG A 40 -8.61 5.01 -0.07
CA ARG A 40 -9.04 3.82 -0.81
C ARG A 40 -8.15 2.65 -0.44
N THR A 41 -8.77 1.54 -0.06
CA THR A 41 -8.06 0.30 0.28
C THR A 41 -8.24 -0.72 -0.82
N PHE A 42 -7.15 -1.39 -1.16
CA PHE A 42 -7.11 -2.44 -2.16
C PHE A 42 -6.60 -3.72 -1.51
N ALA A 43 -7.30 -4.81 -1.75
CA ALA A 43 -7.00 -6.11 -1.16
C ALA A 43 -6.58 -7.11 -2.23
N ALA A 44 -5.50 -7.83 -1.97
CA ALA A 44 -5.11 -8.99 -2.75
C ALA A 44 -5.90 -10.20 -2.26
N VAL A 45 -6.53 -10.88 -3.18
CA VAL A 45 -7.30 -12.11 -2.93
C VAL A 45 -6.87 -13.20 -3.92
N PRO A 46 -7.18 -14.47 -3.66
CA PRO A 46 -6.97 -15.52 -4.67
C PRO A 46 -7.64 -15.15 -6.00
N LEU A 47 -6.99 -15.51 -7.11
CA LEU A 47 -7.48 -15.19 -8.45
C LEU A 47 -8.84 -15.85 -8.72
N ASP A 48 -8.96 -17.12 -8.34
CA ASP A 48 -10.11 -17.97 -8.59
C ASP A 48 -10.14 -19.17 -7.63
N LEU A 49 -11.11 -20.05 -7.81
CA LEU A 49 -11.24 -21.27 -7.02
C LEU A 49 -10.05 -22.21 -7.21
N LYS A 50 -9.45 -22.25 -8.39
CA LYS A 50 -8.27 -23.08 -8.67
C LYS A 50 -7.07 -22.63 -7.84
N GLU A 51 -6.80 -21.31 -7.80
CA GLU A 51 -5.73 -20.74 -6.98
C GLU A 51 -6.01 -20.94 -5.49
N THR A 52 -7.26 -20.78 -5.05
CA THR A 52 -7.68 -21.07 -3.67
C THR A 52 -7.35 -22.52 -3.27
N LYS A 53 -7.68 -23.48 -4.12
CA LYS A 53 -7.34 -24.90 -3.90
C LYS A 53 -5.82 -25.12 -3.87
N ALA A 54 -5.07 -24.41 -4.71
CA ALA A 54 -3.62 -24.49 -4.73
C ALA A 54 -3.00 -23.98 -3.40
N TYR A 55 -3.50 -22.88 -2.83
CA TYR A 55 -3.09 -22.41 -1.51
C TYR A 55 -3.35 -23.48 -0.42
N ARG A 56 -4.54 -24.06 -0.42
CA ARG A 56 -4.88 -25.11 0.55
C ARG A 56 -3.97 -26.32 0.44
N ALA A 57 -3.67 -26.76 -0.77
CA ALA A 57 -2.76 -27.87 -1.03
C ALA A 57 -1.33 -27.52 -0.62
N ALA A 58 -0.94 -26.27 -0.66
CA ALA A 58 0.38 -25.79 -0.25
C ALA A 58 0.53 -25.57 1.27
N GLY A 59 -0.49 -25.89 2.06
CA GLY A 59 -0.43 -25.81 3.52
C GLY A 59 -1.13 -24.60 4.15
N TYR A 60 -2.01 -23.93 3.41
CA TYR A 60 -2.82 -22.79 3.89
C TYR A 60 -4.31 -23.16 3.88
N PRO A 61 -4.77 -24.05 4.78
CA PRO A 61 -6.11 -24.65 4.70
C PRO A 61 -7.26 -23.67 4.94
N ASP A 62 -6.99 -22.57 5.61
CA ASP A 62 -7.96 -21.52 5.95
C ASP A 62 -8.19 -20.50 4.82
N ILE A 63 -7.36 -20.50 3.76
CA ILE A 63 -7.54 -19.60 2.63
C ILE A 63 -8.77 -19.99 1.82
N VAL A 64 -9.67 -19.03 1.65
CA VAL A 64 -10.88 -19.10 0.82
C VAL A 64 -10.87 -17.99 -0.23
N GLU A 65 -11.82 -18.00 -1.15
CA GLU A 65 -11.84 -17.05 -2.28
C GLU A 65 -11.86 -15.56 -1.88
N HIS A 66 -12.44 -15.25 -0.73
CA HIS A 66 -12.54 -13.89 -0.20
C HIS A 66 -11.51 -13.57 0.89
N SER A 67 -10.56 -14.48 1.15
CA SER A 67 -9.46 -14.24 2.07
C SER A 67 -8.55 -13.13 1.57
N ILE A 68 -8.18 -12.22 2.47
CA ILE A 68 -7.24 -11.14 2.16
C ILE A 68 -5.82 -11.68 2.35
N LEU A 69 -5.05 -11.73 1.26
CA LEU A 69 -3.66 -12.17 1.27
C LEU A 69 -2.70 -11.04 1.64
N GLY A 70 -3.13 -9.82 1.36
CA GLY A 70 -2.44 -8.59 1.67
C GLY A 70 -3.30 -7.40 1.27
N TYR A 71 -2.94 -6.22 1.72
CA TYR A 71 -3.65 -5.00 1.35
C TYR A 71 -2.73 -3.78 1.38
N TYR A 72 -3.18 -2.71 0.74
CA TYR A 72 -2.61 -1.38 0.88
C TYR A 72 -3.71 -0.31 0.81
N ALA A 73 -3.40 0.89 1.28
CA ALA A 73 -4.29 2.03 1.24
C ALA A 73 -3.63 3.24 0.58
N LEU A 74 -4.38 3.92 -0.28
CA LEU A 74 -3.97 5.16 -0.94
C LEU A 74 -4.85 6.31 -0.48
N ALA A 75 -4.25 7.48 -0.29
CA ALA A 75 -4.94 8.71 0.03
C ALA A 75 -4.28 9.90 -0.66
N SER A 76 -5.05 10.96 -0.89
CA SER A 76 -4.52 12.26 -1.30
C SER A 76 -3.87 12.94 -0.10
N ALA A 77 -2.74 13.58 -0.31
CA ALA A 77 -2.05 14.34 0.72
C ALA A 77 -1.30 15.53 0.10
N PHE A 78 -0.86 16.44 0.95
CA PHE A 78 0.10 17.48 0.59
C PHE A 78 1.34 17.31 1.43
N ILE A 79 2.50 17.56 0.82
CA ILE A 79 3.76 17.71 1.53
C ILE A 79 4.37 19.06 1.18
N LEU A 80 5.20 19.58 2.06
CA LEU A 80 5.94 20.82 1.76
C LEU A 80 7.13 20.51 0.85
N ALA A 81 7.41 21.38 -0.11
CA ALA A 81 8.51 21.16 -1.05
C ALA A 81 9.87 21.02 -0.36
N ASP A 82 10.08 21.69 0.77
CA ASP A 82 11.32 21.60 1.55
C ASP A 82 11.48 20.26 2.31
N GLU A 83 10.41 19.50 2.46
CA GLU A 83 10.45 18.14 3.01
C GLU A 83 10.90 17.10 1.97
N LEU A 84 10.78 17.41 0.66
CA LEU A 84 11.20 16.54 -0.42
C LEU A 84 12.73 16.31 -0.44
N PRO A 85 13.20 15.26 -1.15
CA PRO A 85 14.63 15.16 -1.46
C PRO A 85 15.15 16.47 -2.03
N ALA A 86 16.32 16.93 -1.56
CA ALA A 86 16.85 18.27 -1.85
C ALA A 86 16.89 18.63 -3.34
N GLU A 87 17.18 17.66 -4.20
CA GLU A 87 17.23 17.82 -5.66
C GLU A 87 15.85 18.11 -6.28
N LEU A 88 14.79 17.61 -5.65
CA LEU A 88 13.42 17.76 -6.13
C LEU A 88 12.74 19.00 -5.55
N ALA A 89 13.12 19.44 -4.37
CA ALA A 89 12.50 20.55 -3.65
C ALA A 89 12.41 21.84 -4.50
N LYS A 90 13.42 22.11 -5.31
CA LYS A 90 13.49 23.30 -6.17
C LYS A 90 12.53 23.28 -7.36
N ARG A 91 11.96 22.13 -7.70
CA ARG A 91 11.13 21.92 -8.90
C ARG A 91 9.65 22.14 -8.64
N TYR A 92 9.24 22.24 -7.38
CA TYR A 92 7.83 22.23 -6.99
C TYR A 92 7.43 23.51 -6.28
N PRO A 93 6.14 23.90 -6.34
CA PRO A 93 5.61 24.95 -5.49
C PRO A 93 5.69 24.51 -4.01
N ARG A 94 5.44 25.45 -3.09
CA ARG A 94 5.56 25.24 -1.65
C ARG A 94 4.75 24.02 -1.14
N GLN A 95 3.50 23.88 -1.63
CA GLN A 95 2.65 22.72 -1.32
C GLN A 95 2.59 21.80 -2.52
N VAL A 96 2.95 20.55 -2.31
CA VAL A 96 3.04 19.54 -3.37
C VAL A 96 1.96 18.50 -3.17
N PRO A 97 1.01 18.35 -4.12
CA PRO A 97 0.04 17.27 -4.05
C PRO A 97 0.73 15.93 -4.31
N VAL A 98 0.47 14.97 -3.46
CA VAL A 98 1.05 13.61 -3.55
C VAL A 98 -0.02 12.57 -3.30
N THR A 99 0.24 11.36 -3.73
CA THR A 99 -0.49 10.17 -3.32
C THR A 99 0.25 9.52 -2.15
N ARG A 100 -0.41 9.40 -1.01
CA ARG A 100 0.16 8.75 0.16
C ARG A 100 -0.18 7.26 0.12
N LEU A 101 0.86 6.42 0.14
CA LEU A 101 0.74 5.00 0.42
C LEU A 101 0.80 4.84 1.95
N GLY A 102 -0.37 4.81 2.54
CA GLY A 102 -0.50 4.88 4.00
C GLY A 102 -0.23 3.55 4.70
N ARG A 103 -0.51 2.44 4.03
CA ARG A 103 -0.36 1.10 4.59
C ARG A 103 -0.03 0.12 3.49
N LEU A 104 0.78 -0.87 3.83
CA LEU A 104 1.09 -2.01 2.97
C LEU A 104 1.38 -3.20 3.89
N ALA A 105 0.57 -4.23 3.81
CA ALA A 105 0.66 -5.38 4.71
C ALA A 105 0.35 -6.68 3.97
N ILE A 106 1.08 -7.74 4.33
CA ILE A 106 0.91 -9.10 3.81
C ILE A 106 0.62 -10.04 4.98
N ARG A 107 -0.24 -11.03 4.79
CA ARG A 107 -0.43 -12.10 5.76
C ARG A 107 0.94 -12.63 6.20
N ASN A 108 1.12 -12.81 7.50
CA ASN A 108 2.41 -13.20 8.05
C ASN A 108 2.88 -14.60 7.58
N ASP A 109 1.95 -15.51 7.34
CA ASP A 109 2.25 -16.85 6.80
C ASP A 109 2.62 -16.85 5.30
N LEU A 110 2.41 -15.73 4.61
CA LEU A 110 2.77 -15.53 3.20
C LEU A 110 3.97 -14.60 3.00
N HIS A 111 4.66 -14.19 4.05
CA HIS A 111 5.86 -13.38 3.95
C HIS A 111 6.97 -14.10 3.17
N GLY A 112 7.80 -13.34 2.48
CA GLY A 112 8.94 -13.88 1.73
C GLY A 112 8.60 -14.52 0.38
N GLN A 113 7.34 -14.42 -0.08
CA GLN A 113 6.89 -14.98 -1.36
C GLN A 113 6.72 -13.95 -2.48
N GLY A 114 7.17 -12.72 -2.27
CA GLY A 114 7.12 -11.65 -3.26
C GLY A 114 5.77 -10.92 -3.39
N LEU A 115 4.80 -11.22 -2.54
CA LEU A 115 3.47 -10.58 -2.56
C LEU A 115 3.54 -9.08 -2.30
N GLY A 116 4.42 -8.65 -1.39
CA GLY A 116 4.61 -7.23 -1.09
C GLY A 116 5.07 -6.43 -2.32
N ARG A 117 5.98 -7.01 -3.12
CA ARG A 117 6.42 -6.40 -4.38
C ARG A 117 5.28 -6.25 -5.38
N LEU A 118 4.43 -7.25 -5.49
CA LEU A 118 3.28 -7.21 -6.39
C LEU A 118 2.27 -6.17 -5.97
N LEU A 119 1.98 -6.06 -4.66
CA LEU A 119 1.09 -5.02 -4.13
C LEU A 119 1.68 -3.63 -4.32
N LEU A 120 2.97 -3.44 -4.09
CA LEU A 120 3.63 -2.16 -4.31
C LEU A 120 3.57 -1.74 -5.79
N ALA A 121 3.82 -2.68 -6.71
CA ALA A 121 3.71 -2.44 -8.13
C ALA A 121 2.29 -2.03 -8.56
N ASP A 122 1.28 -2.70 -8.01
CA ASP A 122 -0.13 -2.34 -8.26
C ASP A 122 -0.45 -0.95 -7.70
N ALA A 123 0.01 -0.63 -6.48
CA ALA A 123 -0.18 0.69 -5.87
C ALA A 123 0.45 1.81 -6.71
N VAL A 124 1.67 1.60 -7.20
CA VAL A 124 2.35 2.56 -8.09
C VAL A 124 1.58 2.73 -9.39
N THR A 125 1.15 1.65 -10.02
CA THR A 125 0.38 1.68 -11.26
C THR A 125 -0.94 2.43 -11.09
N ARG A 126 -1.68 2.16 -10.02
CA ARG A 126 -2.95 2.87 -9.72
C ARG A 126 -2.72 4.35 -9.46
N SER A 127 -1.66 4.68 -8.72
CA SER A 127 -1.31 6.08 -8.44
C SER A 127 -1.00 6.84 -9.72
N ARG A 128 -0.22 6.26 -10.62
CA ARG A 128 0.09 6.84 -11.93
C ARG A 128 -1.15 7.05 -12.79
N ASN A 129 -2.02 6.05 -12.84
CA ASN A 129 -3.29 6.16 -13.59
C ASN A 129 -4.19 7.26 -13.01
N ALA A 130 -4.31 7.36 -11.70
CA ALA A 130 -5.07 8.42 -11.05
C ALA A 130 -4.47 9.80 -11.32
N ALA A 131 -3.15 9.92 -11.37
CA ALA A 131 -2.44 11.17 -11.64
C ALA A 131 -2.65 11.71 -13.07
N LEU A 132 -3.15 10.90 -13.99
CA LEU A 132 -3.57 11.37 -15.31
C LEU A 132 -4.85 12.20 -15.27
N SER A 133 -5.65 12.06 -14.24
CA SER A 133 -6.93 12.77 -14.07
C SER A 133 -6.90 13.79 -12.95
N VAL A 134 -6.14 13.54 -11.91
CA VAL A 134 -6.00 14.43 -10.74
C VAL A 134 -4.52 14.62 -10.43
N GLY A 135 -4.07 15.86 -10.36
CA GLY A 135 -2.66 16.19 -10.13
C GLY A 135 -2.10 15.49 -8.89
N SER A 136 -0.99 14.80 -9.08
CA SER A 136 -0.19 14.17 -8.02
C SER A 136 1.25 14.09 -8.52
N ALA A 137 2.17 14.71 -7.78
CA ALA A 137 3.56 14.81 -8.19
C ALA A 137 4.35 13.52 -7.94
N GLY A 138 3.91 12.72 -6.99
CA GLY A 138 4.59 11.48 -6.64
C GLY A 138 3.87 10.69 -5.56
N ILE A 139 4.51 9.61 -5.17
CA ILE A 139 4.03 8.73 -4.10
C ILE A 139 4.90 8.97 -2.86
N PHE A 140 4.23 9.23 -1.75
CA PHE A 140 4.85 9.49 -0.46
C PHE A 140 4.55 8.34 0.51
N VAL A 141 5.56 7.93 1.27
CA VAL A 141 5.48 6.83 2.23
C VAL A 141 6.14 7.22 3.55
N ASP A 142 5.47 6.93 4.66
CA ASP A 142 6.07 6.92 5.99
C ASP A 142 6.46 5.47 6.34
N ALA A 143 7.74 5.16 6.33
CA ALA A 143 8.23 3.85 6.72
C ALA A 143 8.21 3.72 8.25
N LYS A 144 7.76 2.58 8.76
CA LYS A 144 7.64 2.35 10.21
C LYS A 144 8.99 2.17 10.90
N ASN A 145 10.03 1.77 10.16
CA ASN A 145 11.38 1.53 10.66
C ASN A 145 12.39 1.50 9.51
N ASP A 146 13.67 1.33 9.83
CA ASP A 146 14.76 1.29 8.84
C ASP A 146 14.63 0.12 7.86
N ALA A 147 14.14 -1.03 8.30
CA ALA A 147 13.93 -2.19 7.41
C ALA A 147 12.88 -1.89 6.34
N ALA A 148 11.77 -1.26 6.71
CA ALA A 148 10.75 -0.82 5.77
C ALA A 148 11.29 0.27 4.83
N ALA A 149 12.08 1.22 5.33
CA ALA A 149 12.71 2.23 4.49
C ALA A 149 13.65 1.61 3.44
N ARG A 150 14.47 0.64 3.84
CA ARG A 150 15.33 -0.11 2.90
C ARG A 150 14.51 -0.86 1.85
N TYR A 151 13.39 -1.44 2.24
CA TYR A 151 12.47 -2.10 1.31
C TYR A 151 12.00 -1.15 0.21
N TYR A 152 11.49 0.04 0.58
CA TYR A 152 11.03 1.02 -0.40
C TYR A 152 12.17 1.56 -1.29
N LYS A 153 13.35 1.75 -0.74
CA LYS A 153 14.54 2.19 -1.53
C LYS A 153 14.90 1.22 -2.65
N GLN A 154 14.71 -0.08 -2.46
CA GLN A 154 14.93 -1.09 -3.50
C GLN A 154 14.03 -0.87 -4.74
N TYR A 155 12.91 -0.18 -4.56
CA TYR A 155 11.94 0.09 -5.63
C TYR A 155 11.95 1.53 -6.12
N GLY A 156 13.05 2.24 -5.88
CA GLY A 156 13.29 3.56 -6.43
C GLY A 156 12.84 4.73 -5.56
N PHE A 157 12.33 4.48 -4.36
CA PHE A 157 12.00 5.56 -3.42
C PHE A 157 13.27 6.17 -2.85
N THR A 158 13.27 7.49 -2.70
CA THR A 158 14.37 8.26 -2.10
C THR A 158 13.89 8.86 -0.79
N HIS A 159 14.71 8.80 0.26
CA HIS A 159 14.35 9.43 1.53
C HIS A 159 14.25 10.95 1.41
N CYS A 160 13.33 11.55 2.18
CA CYS A 160 13.19 13.00 2.29
C CYS A 160 14.38 13.60 3.05
N LYS A 161 14.57 14.91 2.90
CA LYS A 161 15.78 15.62 3.32
C LYS A 161 16.15 15.43 4.78
N ASP A 162 15.18 15.59 5.69
CA ASP A 162 15.44 15.62 7.14
C ASP A 162 14.88 14.40 7.88
N ASP A 163 14.32 13.43 7.17
CA ASP A 163 13.73 12.23 7.77
C ASP A 163 13.99 11.00 6.89
N PRO A 164 14.87 10.08 7.34
CA PRO A 164 15.18 8.86 6.58
C PRO A 164 14.03 7.85 6.50
N LEU A 165 12.97 8.02 7.32
CA LEU A 165 11.79 7.17 7.29
C LEU A 165 10.66 7.70 6.42
N LYS A 166 10.79 8.93 5.92
CA LYS A 166 9.89 9.49 4.91
C LYS A 166 10.52 9.35 3.54
N LEU A 167 9.82 8.70 2.64
CA LEU A 167 10.33 8.39 1.29
C LEU A 167 9.37 8.89 0.23
N TYR A 168 9.94 9.20 -0.92
CA TYR A 168 9.23 9.75 -2.06
C TYR A 168 9.65 9.07 -3.36
N LEU A 169 8.68 8.81 -4.21
CA LEU A 169 8.88 8.34 -5.57
C LEU A 169 8.20 9.33 -6.53
N PRO A 170 8.93 10.02 -7.42
CA PRO A 170 8.31 10.85 -8.45
C PRO A 170 7.32 10.04 -9.27
N MET A 171 6.22 10.67 -9.72
CA MET A 171 5.20 9.98 -10.49
C MET A 171 5.71 9.57 -11.87
N TRP A 172 6.59 10.39 -12.44
CA TRP A 172 7.21 10.22 -13.77
C TRP A 172 8.73 10.38 -13.74
#